data_539717442d81f81be12174f13782507c
#
_entry.id   539717442d81f81be12174f13782507c
#
_cell.length_a   1.000
_cell.length_b   1.000
_cell.length_c   1.000
_cell.angle_alpha   90.00
_cell.angle_beta   90.00
_cell.angle_gamma   90.00
#
_symmetry.space_group_name_H-M   'P 1'
#
loop_
_entity.id
_entity.type
_entity.pdbx_description
1 polymer ?
#
loop_
_entity_poly.entity_id
_entity_poly.type
_entity_poly.pdbx_seq_one_letter_code
_entity_poly.pdbx_strand_id
1 'polypeptide(L)'
;MVDPHRLRVFRAVVQTGSINRAATRLGYTPSAVSQHVSALQRETGLALIEKRGRGIAPTSAGIAVADRAARVLDQLADFDSLADDLRSGRSGTLRITCFSSSNRAWMPAVAATLVREFPDLRLELALTELGGPHAGEPDVELYVAESVRGDRDPSVADGSADGYDIEHLRTEGYVVVVPAAHALAMRGSVSLAELADEPWIDNDHARGPCREIILSACAEQGFAPRFRIQAPDYTTAIDYVAAGVGVTVLPKLGALGMPDGVVVIPVDDAAARRRIMMRVKRSMRMHPAVQRLTELLRTAALA
;
A
#
# COMPACT_ATOMS: atom_id res chain seq x y z
N MET A 1 34.87 6.74 5.67
CA MET A 1 33.47 7.28 5.75
C MET A 1 32.58 6.36 4.93
N VAL A 2 31.45 5.95 5.47
CA VAL A 2 30.53 5.04 4.77
C VAL A 2 29.85 5.77 3.61
N ASP A 3 29.87 5.14 2.42
CA ASP A 3 29.26 5.70 1.21
C ASP A 3 27.74 5.42 1.22
N PRO A 4 26.86 6.44 1.14
CA PRO A 4 25.41 6.26 1.08
C PRO A 4 24.94 5.34 -0.07
N HIS A 5 25.64 5.38 -1.19
CA HIS A 5 25.34 4.50 -2.31
C HIS A 5 25.50 3.02 -1.93
N ARG A 6 26.54 2.68 -1.17
CA ARG A 6 26.77 1.31 -0.68
C ARG A 6 25.71 0.87 0.33
N LEU A 7 25.22 1.79 1.17
CA LEU A 7 24.10 1.53 2.08
C LEU A 7 22.83 1.19 1.29
N ARG A 8 22.53 1.95 0.21
CA ARG A 8 21.39 1.68 -0.67
C ARG A 8 21.46 0.31 -1.34
N VAL A 9 22.63 -0.04 -1.87
CA VAL A 9 22.85 -1.35 -2.50
C VAL A 9 22.71 -2.48 -1.48
N PHE A 10 23.31 -2.32 -0.30
CA PHE A 10 23.24 -3.32 0.76
C PHE A 10 21.79 -3.53 1.26
N ARG A 11 21.03 -2.47 1.48
CA ARG A 11 19.60 -2.54 1.85
C ARG A 11 18.81 -3.33 0.81
N ALA A 12 19.01 -3.09 -0.48
CA ALA A 12 18.36 -3.86 -1.54
C ALA A 12 18.73 -5.36 -1.49
N VAL A 13 19.96 -5.69 -1.15
CA VAL A 13 20.40 -7.10 -0.97
C VAL A 13 19.68 -7.74 0.22
N VAL A 14 19.57 -7.05 1.35
CA VAL A 14 18.84 -7.54 2.54
C VAL A 14 17.36 -7.74 2.22
N GLN A 15 16.71 -6.78 1.59
CA GLN A 15 15.28 -6.86 1.23
C GLN A 15 14.96 -7.99 0.25
N THR A 16 15.85 -8.26 -0.70
CA THR A 16 15.62 -9.28 -1.72
C THR A 16 16.16 -10.66 -1.33
N GLY A 17 17.02 -10.73 -0.32
CA GLY A 17 17.74 -11.96 0.08
C GLY A 17 18.66 -12.55 -1.02
N SER A 18 19.01 -11.74 -2.05
CA SER A 18 19.76 -12.24 -3.21
C SER A 18 20.50 -11.12 -3.92
N ILE A 19 21.81 -11.30 -4.15
CA ILE A 19 22.63 -10.37 -4.94
C ILE A 19 22.07 -10.23 -6.37
N ASN A 20 21.65 -11.31 -7.00
CA ASN A 20 21.11 -11.26 -8.36
C ASN A 20 19.81 -10.48 -8.45
N ARG A 21 18.87 -10.70 -7.51
CA ARG A 21 17.62 -9.95 -7.46
C ARG A 21 17.84 -8.46 -7.14
N ALA A 22 18.76 -8.17 -6.22
CA ALA A 22 19.14 -6.80 -5.93
C ALA A 22 19.77 -6.11 -7.15
N ALA A 23 20.63 -6.81 -7.89
CA ALA A 23 21.24 -6.32 -9.11
C ALA A 23 20.19 -5.97 -10.18
N THR A 24 19.25 -6.89 -10.44
CA THR A 24 18.15 -6.63 -11.37
C THR A 24 17.31 -5.43 -10.95
N ARG A 25 16.95 -5.35 -9.64
CA ARG A 25 16.15 -4.23 -9.10
C ARG A 25 16.82 -2.88 -9.22
N LEU A 26 18.15 -2.86 -9.08
CA LEU A 26 18.95 -1.60 -9.09
C LEU A 26 19.52 -1.26 -10.47
N GLY A 27 19.34 -2.11 -11.48
CA GLY A 27 19.94 -1.92 -12.80
C GLY A 27 21.46 -2.13 -12.83
N TYR A 28 22.00 -2.97 -11.91
CA TYR A 28 23.44 -3.28 -11.82
C TYR A 28 23.74 -4.71 -12.25
N THR A 29 25.04 -4.98 -12.42
CA THR A 29 25.50 -6.36 -12.54
C THR A 29 25.64 -7.00 -11.16
N PRO A 30 25.46 -8.33 -11.02
CA PRO A 30 25.69 -9.03 -9.74
C PRO A 30 27.10 -8.81 -9.18
N SER A 31 28.10 -8.70 -10.04
CA SER A 31 29.49 -8.40 -9.64
C SER A 31 29.61 -7.01 -9.00
N ALA A 32 28.98 -5.98 -9.57
CA ALA A 32 28.99 -4.63 -9.01
C ALA A 32 28.31 -4.59 -7.62
N VAL A 33 27.14 -5.23 -7.49
CA VAL A 33 26.45 -5.35 -6.19
C VAL A 33 27.32 -6.05 -5.15
N SER A 34 27.98 -7.16 -5.52
CA SER A 34 28.90 -7.91 -4.65
C SER A 34 30.09 -7.04 -4.21
N GLN A 35 30.65 -6.24 -5.12
CA GLN A 35 31.75 -5.31 -4.81
C GLN A 35 31.30 -4.22 -3.81
N HIS A 36 30.12 -3.63 -3.99
CA HIS A 36 29.58 -2.64 -3.07
C HIS A 36 29.35 -3.21 -1.67
N VAL A 37 28.79 -4.41 -1.57
CA VAL A 37 28.59 -5.09 -0.27
C VAL A 37 29.93 -5.39 0.39
N SER A 38 30.90 -5.92 -0.35
CA SER A 38 32.24 -6.23 0.17
C SER A 38 32.99 -4.95 0.62
N ALA A 39 32.81 -3.86 -0.10
CA ALA A 39 33.38 -2.57 0.28
C ALA A 39 32.73 -2.05 1.57
N LEU A 40 31.40 -2.14 1.73
CA LEU A 40 30.72 -1.75 2.95
C LEU A 40 31.18 -2.58 4.16
N GLN A 41 31.35 -3.89 4.01
CA GLN A 41 31.89 -4.76 5.05
C GLN A 41 33.31 -4.34 5.49
N ARG A 42 34.15 -3.98 4.53
CA ARG A 42 35.50 -3.46 4.85
C ARG A 42 35.48 -2.12 5.57
N GLU A 43 34.57 -1.21 5.16
CA GLU A 43 34.44 0.12 5.79
C GLU A 43 33.89 0.04 7.20
N THR A 44 32.96 -0.87 7.44
CA THR A 44 32.35 -1.06 8.76
C THR A 44 33.16 -2.00 9.66
N GLY A 45 34.02 -2.82 9.09
CA GLY A 45 34.72 -3.88 9.82
C GLY A 45 33.82 -5.05 10.25
N LEU A 46 32.59 -5.13 9.70
CA LEU A 46 31.58 -6.10 10.10
C LEU A 46 31.29 -7.10 8.98
N ALA A 47 31.05 -8.36 9.34
CA ALA A 47 30.45 -9.33 8.43
C ALA A 47 28.92 -9.04 8.38
N LEU A 48 28.45 -8.50 7.25
CA LEU A 48 27.05 -8.09 7.09
C LEU A 48 26.19 -9.15 6.42
N ILE A 49 26.80 -10.07 5.66
CA ILE A 49 26.14 -11.19 5.02
C ILE A 49 26.90 -12.50 5.28
N GLU A 50 26.19 -13.60 5.30
CA GLU A 50 26.73 -14.96 5.41
C GLU A 50 26.17 -15.87 4.33
N LYS A 51 26.88 -16.96 4.03
CA LYS A 51 26.37 -18.01 3.12
C LYS A 51 25.29 -18.82 3.81
N ARG A 52 24.14 -18.99 3.15
CA ARG A 52 23.06 -19.85 3.62
C ARG A 52 22.55 -20.74 2.47
N GLY A 53 22.96 -21.99 2.51
CA GLY A 53 22.67 -22.93 1.42
C GLY A 53 23.28 -22.46 0.10
N ARG A 54 22.46 -22.33 -0.95
CA ARG A 54 22.86 -21.80 -2.28
C ARG A 54 22.77 -20.27 -2.40
N GLY A 55 22.41 -19.56 -1.33
CA GLY A 55 22.21 -18.12 -1.31
C GLY A 55 23.00 -17.43 -0.21
N ILE A 56 22.58 -16.23 0.09
CA ILE A 56 23.12 -15.39 1.16
C ILE A 56 21.98 -14.99 2.11
N ALA A 57 22.34 -14.78 3.38
CA ALA A 57 21.45 -14.18 4.38
C ALA A 57 22.19 -13.04 5.09
N PRO A 58 21.47 -12.00 5.56
CA PRO A 58 22.07 -11.00 6.43
C PRO A 58 22.40 -11.61 7.79
N THR A 59 23.53 -11.20 8.37
CA THR A 59 23.85 -11.48 9.78
C THR A 59 23.02 -10.58 10.69
N SER A 60 23.02 -10.82 12.01
CA SER A 60 22.41 -9.89 12.98
C SER A 60 22.96 -8.47 12.88
N ALA A 61 24.30 -8.34 12.65
CA ALA A 61 24.93 -7.06 12.37
C ALA A 61 24.44 -6.47 11.03
N GLY A 62 24.25 -7.33 10.02
CA GLY A 62 23.69 -6.92 8.72
C GLY A 62 22.28 -6.38 8.82
N ILE A 63 21.41 -6.99 9.61
CA ILE A 63 20.04 -6.50 9.85
C ILE A 63 20.10 -5.12 10.52
N ALA A 64 20.86 -4.98 11.61
CA ALA A 64 20.99 -3.72 12.33
C ALA A 64 21.56 -2.58 11.46
N VAL A 65 22.54 -2.90 10.60
CA VAL A 65 23.10 -1.93 9.64
C VAL A 65 22.08 -1.56 8.56
N ALA A 66 21.30 -2.51 8.03
CA ALA A 66 20.28 -2.24 7.04
C ALA A 66 19.17 -1.34 7.58
N ASP A 67 18.71 -1.58 8.83
CA ASP A 67 17.70 -0.77 9.50
C ASP A 67 18.21 0.67 9.75
N ARG A 68 19.45 0.79 10.18
CA ARG A 68 20.05 2.12 10.37
C ARG A 68 20.33 2.83 9.06
N ALA A 69 20.72 2.08 8.02
CA ALA A 69 20.94 2.62 6.68
C ALA A 69 19.64 3.21 6.08
N ALA A 70 18.47 2.63 6.38
CA ALA A 70 17.20 3.20 5.96
C ALA A 70 17.08 4.66 6.43
N ARG A 71 17.25 4.90 7.74
CA ARG A 71 17.13 6.24 8.34
C ARG A 71 18.13 7.25 7.77
N VAL A 72 19.36 6.81 7.50
CA VAL A 72 20.40 7.69 6.92
C VAL A 72 20.04 8.08 5.49
N LEU A 73 19.57 7.13 4.70
CA LEU A 73 19.15 7.37 3.32
C LEU A 73 17.94 8.29 3.24
N ASP A 74 17.00 8.16 4.20
CA ASP A 74 15.85 9.05 4.31
C ASP A 74 16.29 10.48 4.62
N GLN A 75 17.20 10.67 5.58
CA GLN A 75 17.73 12.01 5.90
C GLN A 75 18.49 12.65 4.73
N LEU A 76 19.18 11.86 3.92
CA LEU A 76 19.82 12.39 2.71
C LEU A 76 18.78 12.81 1.65
N ALA A 77 17.72 12.02 1.46
CA ALA A 77 16.63 12.40 0.58
C ALA A 77 15.92 13.67 1.07
N ASP A 78 15.78 13.84 2.39
CA ASP A 78 15.22 15.04 3.00
C ASP A 78 16.09 16.27 2.75
N PHE A 79 17.41 16.11 2.85
CA PHE A 79 18.36 17.19 2.54
C PHE A 79 18.29 17.59 1.05
N ASP A 80 18.22 16.62 0.15
CA ASP A 80 18.04 16.87 -1.29
C ASP A 80 16.72 17.61 -1.56
N SER A 81 15.63 17.19 -0.91
CA SER A 81 14.32 17.86 -1.00
C SER A 81 14.40 19.30 -0.48
N LEU A 82 15.01 19.52 0.69
CA LEU A 82 15.22 20.86 1.25
C LEU A 82 16.07 21.74 0.31
N ALA A 83 17.13 21.18 -0.28
CA ALA A 83 17.98 21.89 -1.22
C ALA A 83 17.24 22.29 -2.50
N ASP A 84 16.33 21.43 -2.96
CA ASP A 84 15.46 21.70 -4.12
C ASP A 84 14.36 22.73 -3.77
N ASP A 85 13.76 22.65 -2.60
CA ASP A 85 12.78 23.63 -2.10
C ASP A 85 13.43 25.03 -1.94
N LEU A 86 14.62 25.09 -1.39
CA LEU A 86 15.38 26.35 -1.26
C LEU A 86 15.80 26.91 -2.63
N ARG A 87 16.09 26.05 -3.60
CA ARG A 87 16.53 26.42 -4.96
C ARG A 87 15.35 26.86 -5.83
N SER A 88 14.18 26.26 -5.66
CA SER A 88 13.02 26.45 -6.53
C SER A 88 11.90 27.31 -5.91
N GLY A 89 12.00 27.65 -4.66
CA GLY A 89 11.09 28.57 -3.98
C GLY A 89 9.63 28.10 -3.87
N ARG A 90 9.27 26.88 -4.32
CA ARG A 90 7.97 26.18 -4.18
C ARG A 90 7.78 25.02 -5.16
N SER A 91 8.74 24.69 -5.98
CA SER A 91 8.65 23.58 -6.92
C SER A 91 9.32 22.35 -6.33
N GLY A 92 8.64 21.25 -6.32
CA GLY A 92 9.12 19.97 -5.84
C GLY A 92 8.24 18.85 -6.37
N THR A 93 8.62 17.62 -6.09
CA THR A 93 7.78 16.45 -6.39
C THR A 93 7.23 15.88 -5.09
N LEU A 94 5.92 15.83 -4.96
CA LEU A 94 5.23 15.15 -3.86
C LEU A 94 4.84 13.75 -4.30
N ARG A 95 5.41 12.75 -3.64
CA ARG A 95 5.20 11.32 -3.93
C ARG A 95 4.11 10.78 -3.01
N ILE A 96 3.02 10.36 -3.61
CA ILE A 96 1.86 9.83 -2.91
C ILE A 96 1.65 8.39 -3.37
N THR A 97 1.62 7.46 -2.42
CA THR A 97 1.25 6.08 -2.69
C THR A 97 -0.12 5.82 -2.08
N CYS A 98 -0.98 5.15 -2.82
CA CYS A 98 -2.33 4.83 -2.36
C CYS A 98 -2.80 3.50 -2.97
N PHE A 99 -3.87 2.95 -2.44
CA PHE A 99 -4.55 1.79 -3.01
C PHE A 99 -5.66 2.22 -3.98
N SER A 100 -6.02 1.33 -4.90
CA SER A 100 -6.88 1.61 -6.05
C SER A 100 -8.20 2.31 -5.69
N SER A 101 -8.93 1.84 -4.67
CA SER A 101 -10.21 2.45 -4.29
C SER A 101 -10.05 3.86 -3.69
N SER A 102 -8.99 4.14 -2.91
CA SER A 102 -8.72 5.50 -2.40
C SER A 102 -8.27 6.43 -3.52
N ASN A 103 -7.46 5.92 -4.46
CA ASN A 103 -7.06 6.68 -5.64
C ASN A 103 -8.28 7.14 -6.45
N ARG A 104 -9.23 6.23 -6.67
CA ARG A 104 -10.42 6.52 -7.46
C ARG A 104 -11.41 7.43 -6.72
N ALA A 105 -11.59 7.23 -5.42
CA ALA A 105 -12.59 7.95 -4.63
C ALA A 105 -12.15 9.35 -4.20
N TRP A 106 -10.91 9.50 -3.76
CA TRP A 106 -10.45 10.71 -3.08
C TRP A 106 -9.46 11.53 -3.90
N MET A 107 -8.51 10.86 -4.58
CA MET A 107 -7.39 11.56 -5.20
C MET A 107 -7.76 12.52 -6.31
N PRO A 108 -8.80 12.33 -7.15
CA PRO A 108 -9.12 13.31 -8.17
C PRO A 108 -9.46 14.69 -7.61
N ALA A 109 -10.30 14.76 -6.58
CA ALA A 109 -10.67 16.03 -5.94
C ALA A 109 -9.51 16.63 -5.13
N VAL A 110 -8.77 15.80 -4.44
CA VAL A 110 -7.56 16.17 -3.69
C VAL A 110 -6.50 16.75 -4.62
N ALA A 111 -6.16 16.04 -5.68
CA ALA A 111 -5.17 16.46 -6.66
C ALA A 111 -5.57 17.76 -7.37
N ALA A 112 -6.84 17.91 -7.77
CA ALA A 112 -7.35 19.12 -8.39
C ALA A 112 -7.18 20.34 -7.46
N THR A 113 -7.37 20.16 -6.16
CA THR A 113 -7.17 21.24 -5.18
C THR A 113 -5.69 21.55 -5.00
N LEU A 114 -4.84 20.54 -4.86
CA LEU A 114 -3.40 20.72 -4.68
C LEU A 114 -2.75 21.40 -5.89
N VAL A 115 -3.07 20.98 -7.12
CA VAL A 115 -2.52 21.59 -8.33
C VAL A 115 -2.94 23.06 -8.47
N ARG A 116 -4.14 23.43 -8.03
CA ARG A 116 -4.60 24.82 -8.03
C ARG A 116 -3.88 25.67 -6.99
N GLU A 117 -3.67 25.13 -5.77
CA GLU A 117 -3.06 25.85 -4.66
C GLU A 117 -1.51 25.88 -4.73
N PHE A 118 -0.91 24.87 -5.39
CA PHE A 118 0.53 24.70 -5.57
C PHE A 118 0.86 24.41 -7.04
N PRO A 119 0.79 25.42 -7.92
CA PRO A 119 0.90 25.23 -9.39
C PRO A 119 2.23 24.68 -9.86
N ASP A 120 3.31 24.92 -9.09
CA ASP A 120 4.65 24.47 -9.44
C ASP A 120 5.00 23.08 -8.81
N LEU A 121 4.06 22.49 -8.08
CA LEU A 121 4.22 21.18 -7.46
C LEU A 121 3.89 20.05 -8.45
N ARG A 122 4.81 19.11 -8.63
CA ARG A 122 4.56 17.87 -9.36
C ARG A 122 4.02 16.80 -8.41
N LEU A 123 2.87 16.23 -8.72
CA LEU A 123 2.32 15.09 -8.00
C LEU A 123 2.73 13.78 -8.71
N GLU A 124 3.38 12.88 -8.00
CA GLU A 124 3.66 11.52 -8.44
C GLU A 124 2.77 10.56 -7.63
N LEU A 125 1.79 9.97 -8.33
CA LEU A 125 0.84 9.01 -7.74
C LEU A 125 1.24 7.59 -8.14
N ALA A 126 1.33 6.70 -7.14
CA ALA A 126 1.59 5.29 -7.35
C ALA A 126 0.55 4.43 -6.62
N LEU A 127 0.23 3.25 -7.20
CA LEU A 127 -0.65 2.27 -6.56
C LEU A 127 0.17 1.21 -5.83
N THR A 128 -0.18 0.95 -4.58
CA THR A 128 0.50 -0.04 -3.72
C THR A 128 0.39 -1.45 -4.29
N GLU A 129 -0.77 -1.79 -4.89
CA GLU A 129 -1.08 -3.14 -5.38
C GLU A 129 -0.28 -3.52 -6.63
N LEU A 130 0.24 -2.56 -7.38
CA LEU A 130 0.92 -2.84 -8.65
C LEU A 130 2.37 -3.27 -8.51
N GLY A 131 2.94 -3.26 -7.29
CA GLY A 131 4.28 -3.81 -7.00
C GLY A 131 5.41 -3.29 -7.90
N GLY A 132 5.21 -2.14 -8.54
CA GLY A 132 6.20 -1.52 -9.43
C GLY A 132 7.41 -1.00 -8.66
N PRO A 133 8.55 -0.81 -9.32
CA PRO A 133 9.69 -0.14 -8.71
C PRO A 133 9.31 1.31 -8.45
N HIS A 134 8.92 1.59 -7.22
CA HIS A 134 8.73 2.98 -6.80
C HIS A 134 10.10 3.67 -6.83
N ALA A 135 10.19 4.74 -7.55
CA ALA A 135 11.40 5.57 -7.64
C ALA A 135 11.59 6.37 -6.32
N GLY A 136 11.56 5.69 -5.18
CA GLY A 136 11.77 6.28 -3.85
C GLY A 136 10.68 5.91 -2.85
N GLU A 137 10.91 6.24 -1.58
CA GLU A 137 9.93 6.12 -0.52
C GLU A 137 8.86 7.22 -0.68
N PRO A 138 7.56 6.93 -0.45
CA PRO A 138 6.51 7.93 -0.55
C PRO A 138 6.63 8.98 0.56
N ASP A 139 6.24 10.22 0.24
CA ASP A 139 6.13 11.29 1.22
C ASP A 139 4.83 11.14 2.03
N VAL A 140 3.77 10.66 1.37
CA VAL A 140 2.50 10.31 2.00
C VAL A 140 2.01 8.98 1.42
N GLU A 141 1.58 8.07 2.26
CA GLU A 141 1.01 6.80 1.84
C GLU A 141 -0.34 6.54 2.51
N LEU A 142 -1.30 6.12 1.68
CA LEU A 142 -2.55 5.53 2.13
C LEU A 142 -2.45 4.01 1.99
N TYR A 143 -2.72 3.29 3.06
CA TYR A 143 -2.66 1.83 3.08
C TYR A 143 -3.78 1.23 3.91
N VAL A 144 -4.02 -0.05 3.71
CA VAL A 144 -4.95 -0.84 4.54
C VAL A 144 -4.13 -1.56 5.59
N ALA A 145 -4.44 -1.35 6.86
CA ALA A 145 -3.79 -2.07 7.94
C ALA A 145 -4.10 -3.56 7.84
N GLU A 146 -3.08 -4.40 7.99
CA GLU A 146 -3.26 -5.84 8.10
C GLU A 146 -4.16 -6.16 9.29
N SER A 147 -5.05 -7.15 9.13
CA SER A 147 -5.91 -7.63 10.20
C SER A 147 -5.07 -8.39 11.23
N VAL A 148 -4.63 -7.69 12.27
CA VAL A 148 -3.99 -8.36 13.41
C VAL A 148 -5.10 -8.84 14.34
N ARG A 149 -5.21 -10.14 14.56
CA ARG A 149 -6.03 -10.72 15.62
C ARG A 149 -5.54 -10.17 16.99
N GLY A 150 -6.32 -9.27 17.55
CA GLY A 150 -6.00 -8.60 18.81
C GLY A 150 -5.77 -7.10 18.64
N ASP A 151 -6.19 -6.34 19.63
CA ASP A 151 -6.28 -4.87 19.71
C ASP A 151 -4.94 -4.10 19.56
N ARG A 152 -3.86 -4.75 19.14
CA ARG A 152 -2.54 -4.15 18.97
C ARG A 152 -2.01 -4.41 17.57
N ASP A 153 -2.26 -3.47 16.67
CA ASP A 153 -1.40 -3.25 15.51
C ASP A 153 -0.05 -2.73 16.05
N PRO A 154 1.05 -3.47 15.90
CA PRO A 154 2.37 -3.00 16.36
C PRO A 154 2.78 -1.68 15.69
N SER A 155 2.26 -1.37 14.50
CA SER A 155 2.52 -0.11 13.80
C SER A 155 1.76 1.08 14.39
N VAL A 156 0.66 0.84 15.11
CA VAL A 156 -0.13 1.89 15.79
C VAL A 156 0.32 2.10 17.24
N ALA A 157 0.96 1.09 17.86
CA ALA A 157 1.35 1.15 19.27
C ALA A 157 2.43 2.19 19.59
N ASP A 158 3.18 2.69 18.59
CA ASP A 158 4.30 3.61 18.84
C ASP A 158 4.24 4.93 18.06
N GLY A 159 3.24 5.17 17.20
CA GLY A 159 3.15 6.44 16.43
C GLY A 159 4.36 6.72 15.53
N SER A 160 5.27 5.78 15.40
CA SER A 160 6.54 5.99 14.71
C SER A 160 7.21 4.68 14.28
N ALA A 161 6.78 4.12 13.17
CA ALA A 161 7.60 3.14 12.46
C ALA A 161 8.40 3.84 11.36
N ASP A 162 9.71 3.64 11.35
CA ASP A 162 10.61 3.95 10.22
C ASP A 162 10.56 5.37 9.63
N GLY A 163 10.44 6.41 10.48
CA GLY A 163 10.52 7.80 9.97
C GLY A 163 9.18 8.39 9.51
N TYR A 164 8.06 7.71 9.75
CA TYR A 164 6.72 8.16 9.43
C TYR A 164 5.89 8.46 10.68
N ASP A 165 5.00 9.43 10.58
CA ASP A 165 3.89 9.63 11.49
C ASP A 165 2.68 8.88 10.91
N ILE A 166 1.98 8.08 11.74
CA ILE A 166 0.87 7.21 11.32
C ILE A 166 -0.43 7.70 11.91
N GLU A 167 -1.48 7.72 11.09
CA GLU A 167 -2.81 8.16 11.47
C GLU A 167 -3.88 7.21 10.91
N HIS A 168 -4.86 6.88 11.74
CA HIS A 168 -6.07 6.20 11.30
C HIS A 168 -7.03 7.21 10.67
N LEU A 169 -7.43 7.00 9.41
CA LEU A 169 -8.36 7.86 8.70
C LEU A 169 -9.81 7.39 8.80
N ARG A 170 -10.05 6.12 8.52
CA ARG A 170 -11.42 5.57 8.44
C ARG A 170 -11.42 4.06 8.66
N THR A 171 -12.46 3.57 9.32
CA THR A 171 -12.84 2.15 9.29
C THR A 171 -14.11 2.00 8.48
N GLU A 172 -14.13 1.11 7.51
CA GLU A 172 -15.31 0.85 6.68
C GLU A 172 -15.60 -0.63 6.55
N GLY A 173 -16.89 -0.95 6.29
CA GLY A 173 -17.34 -2.29 5.98
C GLY A 173 -17.19 -2.64 4.51
N TYR A 174 -17.68 -3.82 4.19
CA TYR A 174 -17.74 -4.34 2.83
C TYR A 174 -19.17 -4.32 2.30
N VAL A 175 -19.28 -4.41 1.01
CA VAL A 175 -20.54 -4.55 0.30
C VAL A 175 -20.45 -5.75 -0.65
N VAL A 176 -21.57 -6.39 -0.92
CA VAL A 176 -21.71 -7.32 -2.04
C VAL A 176 -22.36 -6.59 -3.20
N VAL A 177 -21.84 -6.80 -4.39
CA VAL A 177 -22.47 -6.38 -5.64
C VAL A 177 -23.11 -7.60 -6.27
N VAL A 178 -24.39 -7.49 -6.58
CA VAL A 178 -25.21 -8.57 -7.17
C VAL A 178 -25.91 -8.07 -8.42
N PRO A 179 -26.26 -8.96 -9.38
CA PRO A 179 -27.15 -8.58 -10.49
C PRO A 179 -28.49 -8.03 -9.97
N ALA A 180 -29.09 -7.06 -10.65
CA ALA A 180 -30.35 -6.44 -10.21
C ALA A 180 -31.51 -7.44 -10.12
N ALA A 181 -31.47 -8.54 -10.91
CA ALA A 181 -32.44 -9.62 -10.85
C ALA A 181 -32.15 -10.67 -9.77
N HIS A 182 -31.09 -10.49 -8.97
CA HIS A 182 -30.70 -11.46 -7.96
C HIS A 182 -31.67 -11.51 -6.78
N ALA A 183 -31.87 -12.69 -6.19
CA ALA A 183 -32.79 -12.87 -5.05
C ALA A 183 -32.50 -11.95 -3.86
N LEU A 184 -31.21 -11.61 -3.65
CA LEU A 184 -30.77 -10.71 -2.58
C LEU A 184 -30.92 -9.22 -2.92
N ALA A 185 -31.24 -8.83 -4.17
CA ALA A 185 -31.22 -7.42 -4.61
C ALA A 185 -32.15 -6.50 -3.82
N MET A 186 -33.21 -7.06 -3.22
CA MET A 186 -34.17 -6.28 -2.41
C MET A 186 -33.84 -6.27 -0.91
N ARG A 187 -32.69 -6.82 -0.50
CA ARG A 187 -32.28 -6.88 0.91
C ARG A 187 -31.63 -5.56 1.32
N GLY A 188 -31.89 -5.13 2.54
CA GLY A 188 -31.22 -3.95 3.13
C GLY A 188 -29.77 -4.23 3.56
N SER A 189 -29.46 -5.46 3.94
CA SER A 189 -28.15 -6.00 4.24
C SER A 189 -28.14 -7.51 4.07
N VAL A 190 -26.93 -8.10 3.97
CA VAL A 190 -26.72 -9.55 3.93
C VAL A 190 -25.55 -9.94 4.83
N SER A 191 -25.60 -11.15 5.40
CA SER A 191 -24.45 -11.76 6.05
C SER A 191 -23.56 -12.47 5.04
N LEU A 192 -22.27 -12.70 5.38
CA LEU A 192 -21.39 -13.51 4.52
C LEU A 192 -21.90 -14.95 4.36
N ALA A 193 -22.52 -15.52 5.39
CA ALA A 193 -23.08 -16.88 5.33
C ALA A 193 -24.15 -17.03 4.26
N GLU A 194 -24.95 -16.00 3.98
CA GLU A 194 -25.97 -16.01 2.90
C GLU A 194 -25.34 -16.04 1.50
N LEU A 195 -24.05 -15.78 1.38
CA LEU A 195 -23.29 -15.78 0.12
C LEU A 195 -22.49 -17.07 -0.09
N ALA A 196 -22.57 -18.06 0.83
CA ALA A 196 -21.72 -19.25 0.82
C ALA A 196 -21.89 -20.11 -0.43
N ASP A 197 -23.12 -20.22 -0.95
CA ASP A 197 -23.46 -21.03 -2.12
C ASP A 197 -23.43 -20.24 -3.43
N GLU A 198 -23.20 -18.93 -3.38
CA GLU A 198 -23.16 -18.09 -4.57
C GLU A 198 -21.87 -18.31 -5.38
N PRO A 199 -21.92 -18.11 -6.71
CA PRO A 199 -20.71 -18.07 -7.53
C PRO A 199 -20.00 -16.74 -7.33
N TRP A 200 -18.77 -16.77 -6.79
CA TRP A 200 -18.00 -15.57 -6.51
C TRP A 200 -17.09 -15.17 -7.68
N ILE A 201 -16.90 -13.87 -7.82
CA ILE A 201 -15.89 -13.24 -8.68
C ILE A 201 -14.81 -12.67 -7.77
N ASP A 202 -13.59 -13.20 -7.88
CA ASP A 202 -12.41 -12.64 -7.20
C ASP A 202 -12.05 -11.28 -7.84
N ASN A 203 -11.79 -10.28 -7.05
CA ASN A 203 -11.62 -8.90 -7.50
C ASN A 203 -10.26 -8.30 -7.11
N ASP A 204 -9.33 -9.15 -6.65
CA ASP A 204 -8.00 -8.72 -6.21
C ASP A 204 -6.94 -9.74 -6.64
N HIS A 205 -6.47 -9.59 -7.88
CA HIS A 205 -5.41 -10.42 -8.44
C HIS A 205 -4.09 -10.33 -7.65
N ALA A 206 -3.82 -9.17 -7.05
CA ALA A 206 -2.61 -8.93 -6.25
C ALA A 206 -2.65 -9.63 -4.88
N ARG A 207 -3.81 -10.17 -4.49
CA ARG A 207 -4.02 -10.82 -3.19
C ARG A 207 -3.67 -9.93 -2.00
N GLY A 208 -4.13 -8.68 -2.07
CA GLY A 208 -3.88 -7.67 -1.06
C GLY A 208 -4.68 -7.88 0.24
N PRO A 209 -4.44 -7.01 1.24
CA PRO A 209 -5.06 -7.13 2.57
C PRO A 209 -6.59 -7.12 2.54
N CYS A 210 -7.21 -6.44 1.56
CA CYS A 210 -8.67 -6.42 1.44
C CYS A 210 -9.26 -7.79 1.15
N ARG A 211 -8.59 -8.57 0.30
CA ARG A 211 -8.98 -9.94 -0.03
C ARG A 211 -8.80 -10.86 1.17
N GLU A 212 -7.67 -10.75 1.87
CA GLU A 212 -7.38 -11.56 3.06
C GLU A 212 -8.40 -11.33 4.18
N ILE A 213 -8.84 -10.09 4.40
CA ILE A 213 -9.90 -9.76 5.36
C ILE A 213 -11.18 -10.54 5.02
N ILE A 214 -11.63 -10.51 3.76
CA ILE A 214 -12.86 -11.20 3.36
C ILE A 214 -12.71 -12.71 3.44
N LEU A 215 -11.59 -13.28 3.01
CA LEU A 215 -11.38 -14.72 3.11
C LEU A 215 -11.35 -15.20 4.55
N SER A 216 -10.73 -14.42 5.45
CA SER A 216 -10.73 -14.71 6.88
C SER A 216 -12.13 -14.64 7.48
N ALA A 217 -12.91 -13.61 7.13
CA ALA A 217 -14.29 -13.47 7.60
C ALA A 217 -15.19 -14.61 7.08
N CYS A 218 -15.05 -15.04 5.82
CA CYS A 218 -15.75 -16.21 5.30
C CYS A 218 -15.37 -17.50 6.04
N ALA A 219 -14.08 -17.68 6.33
CA ALA A 219 -13.62 -18.85 7.08
C ALA A 219 -14.17 -18.87 8.52
N GLU A 220 -14.34 -17.72 9.18
CA GLU A 220 -14.99 -17.61 10.49
C GLU A 220 -16.48 -18.01 10.42
N GLN A 221 -17.13 -17.81 9.27
CA GLN A 221 -18.50 -18.27 8.98
C GLN A 221 -18.56 -19.74 8.50
N GLY A 222 -17.42 -20.43 8.44
CA GLY A 222 -17.34 -21.86 8.13
C GLY A 222 -17.32 -22.20 6.65
N PHE A 223 -17.07 -21.26 5.75
CA PHE A 223 -16.99 -21.53 4.32
C PHE A 223 -15.81 -20.84 3.63
N ALA A 224 -15.50 -21.31 2.41
CA ALA A 224 -14.55 -20.66 1.51
C ALA A 224 -15.27 -20.28 0.21
N PRO A 225 -15.13 -19.04 -0.28
CA PRO A 225 -15.77 -18.61 -1.52
C PRO A 225 -15.37 -19.46 -2.73
N ARG A 226 -16.35 -19.81 -3.56
CA ARG A 226 -16.13 -20.55 -4.81
C ARG A 226 -15.91 -19.57 -5.95
N PHE A 227 -14.66 -19.20 -6.20
CA PHE A 227 -14.33 -18.28 -7.28
C PHE A 227 -14.52 -18.91 -8.65
N ARG A 228 -15.41 -18.32 -9.47
CA ARG A 228 -15.63 -18.66 -10.87
C ARG A 228 -14.67 -17.95 -11.82
N ILE A 229 -14.36 -16.70 -11.49
CA ILE A 229 -13.49 -15.82 -12.27
C ILE A 229 -12.57 -15.10 -11.32
N GLN A 230 -11.33 -14.84 -11.75
CA GLN A 230 -10.41 -13.91 -11.15
C GLN A 230 -10.33 -12.68 -12.03
N ALA A 231 -10.87 -11.57 -11.55
CA ALA A 231 -10.77 -10.27 -12.18
C ALA A 231 -9.54 -9.50 -11.67
N PRO A 232 -8.92 -8.65 -12.50
CA PRO A 232 -7.72 -7.91 -12.11
C PRO A 232 -8.01 -6.82 -11.07
N ASP A 233 -9.23 -6.29 -11.06
CA ASP A 233 -9.65 -5.15 -10.23
C ASP A 233 -11.16 -5.13 -9.96
N TYR A 234 -11.59 -4.22 -9.08
CA TYR A 234 -13.00 -4.09 -8.69
C TYR A 234 -13.91 -3.70 -9.86
N THR A 235 -13.48 -2.84 -10.76
CA THR A 235 -14.29 -2.38 -11.88
C THR A 235 -14.61 -3.53 -12.81
N THR A 236 -13.59 -4.29 -13.20
CA THR A 236 -13.75 -5.49 -14.04
C THR A 236 -14.61 -6.55 -13.35
N ALA A 237 -14.45 -6.74 -12.04
CA ALA A 237 -15.29 -7.68 -11.29
C ALA A 237 -16.77 -7.26 -11.31
N ILE A 238 -17.05 -5.97 -11.15
CA ILE A 238 -18.42 -5.41 -11.22
C ILE A 238 -19.02 -5.60 -12.61
N ASP A 239 -18.24 -5.45 -13.68
CA ASP A 239 -18.72 -5.70 -15.06
C ASP A 239 -19.12 -7.17 -15.25
N TYR A 240 -18.39 -8.12 -14.66
CA TYR A 240 -18.80 -9.54 -14.67
C TYR A 240 -20.07 -9.78 -13.86
N VAL A 241 -20.28 -9.05 -12.75
CA VAL A 241 -21.56 -9.10 -12.02
C VAL A 241 -22.69 -8.60 -12.89
N ALA A 242 -22.53 -7.47 -13.59
CA ALA A 242 -23.53 -6.93 -14.52
C ALA A 242 -23.86 -7.91 -15.64
N ALA A 243 -22.87 -8.71 -16.07
CA ALA A 243 -23.07 -9.79 -17.05
C ALA A 243 -23.73 -11.07 -16.46
N GLY A 244 -24.08 -11.09 -15.16
CA GLY A 244 -24.77 -12.22 -14.52
C GLY A 244 -23.86 -13.43 -14.21
N VAL A 245 -22.54 -13.25 -14.16
CA VAL A 245 -21.60 -14.36 -13.93
C VAL A 245 -21.58 -14.82 -12.47
N GLY A 246 -21.83 -13.91 -11.53
CA GLY A 246 -21.81 -14.20 -10.10
C GLY A 246 -21.92 -12.94 -9.26
N VAL A 247 -21.44 -13.00 -8.02
CA VAL A 247 -21.41 -11.88 -7.07
C VAL A 247 -19.97 -11.52 -6.74
N THR A 248 -19.73 -10.26 -6.33
CA THR A 248 -18.41 -9.85 -5.83
C THR A 248 -18.56 -9.08 -4.54
N VAL A 249 -17.66 -9.35 -3.59
CA VAL A 249 -17.60 -8.64 -2.30
C VAL A 249 -16.37 -7.75 -2.29
N LEU A 250 -16.57 -6.47 -2.02
CA LEU A 250 -15.49 -5.48 -2.05
C LEU A 250 -15.71 -4.40 -0.97
N PRO A 251 -14.67 -3.66 -0.58
CA PRO A 251 -14.81 -2.57 0.39
C PRO A 251 -15.79 -1.50 -0.12
N LYS A 252 -16.54 -0.89 0.79
CA LYS A 252 -17.55 0.13 0.45
C LYS A 252 -16.99 1.25 -0.45
N LEU A 253 -15.76 1.71 -0.19
CA LEU A 253 -15.07 2.72 -0.99
C LEU A 253 -14.78 2.25 -2.43
N GLY A 254 -14.73 0.94 -2.67
CA GLY A 254 -14.56 0.37 -4.01
C GLY A 254 -15.83 0.39 -4.86
N ALA A 255 -17.00 0.54 -4.22
CA ALA A 255 -18.29 0.51 -4.87
C ALA A 255 -18.68 1.90 -5.46
N LEU A 256 -17.87 2.40 -6.39
CA LEU A 256 -18.08 3.70 -7.04
C LEU A 256 -18.40 3.53 -8.52
N GLY A 257 -19.38 4.32 -9.00
CA GLY A 257 -19.71 4.36 -10.42
C GLY A 257 -20.26 3.01 -10.90
N MET A 258 -21.29 2.52 -10.21
CA MET A 258 -21.95 1.26 -10.57
C MET A 258 -22.60 1.35 -11.95
N PRO A 259 -22.42 0.34 -12.82
CA PRO A 259 -23.16 0.25 -14.07
C PRO A 259 -24.63 -0.08 -13.80
N ASP A 260 -25.46 0.13 -14.81
CA ASP A 260 -26.84 -0.35 -14.78
C ASP A 260 -26.88 -1.88 -14.65
N GLY A 261 -27.92 -2.38 -14.00
CA GLY A 261 -28.14 -3.82 -13.87
C GLY A 261 -27.47 -4.49 -12.68
N VAL A 262 -26.84 -3.73 -11.78
CA VAL A 262 -26.32 -4.24 -10.51
C VAL A 262 -26.90 -3.51 -9.30
N VAL A 263 -26.88 -4.18 -8.15
CA VAL A 263 -27.29 -3.63 -6.85
C VAL A 263 -26.16 -3.82 -5.85
N VAL A 264 -25.91 -2.78 -5.05
CA VAL A 264 -24.91 -2.79 -3.96
C VAL A 264 -25.63 -2.98 -2.64
N ILE A 265 -25.26 -4.01 -1.88
CA ILE A 265 -25.89 -4.37 -0.62
C ILE A 265 -24.83 -4.39 0.47
N PRO A 266 -25.02 -3.70 1.62
CA PRO A 266 -24.13 -3.79 2.76
C PRO A 266 -23.95 -5.23 3.27
N VAL A 267 -22.71 -5.62 3.57
CA VAL A 267 -22.41 -6.86 4.29
C VAL A 267 -22.43 -6.55 5.79
N ASP A 268 -23.34 -7.20 6.51
CA ASP A 268 -23.47 -7.07 7.95
C ASP A 268 -22.66 -8.17 8.65
N ASP A 269 -21.35 -7.97 8.69
CA ASP A 269 -20.41 -8.84 9.37
C ASP A 269 -19.31 -8.00 10.02
N ALA A 270 -19.13 -8.18 11.32
CA ALA A 270 -18.16 -7.42 12.11
C ALA A 270 -16.70 -7.71 11.70
N ALA A 271 -16.41 -8.91 11.19
CA ALA A 271 -15.08 -9.31 10.71
C ALA A 271 -14.77 -8.73 9.31
N ALA A 272 -15.82 -8.41 8.52
CA ALA A 272 -15.69 -7.83 7.20
C ALA A 272 -15.51 -6.29 7.28
N ARG A 273 -14.42 -5.83 7.90
CA ARG A 273 -14.10 -4.41 8.03
C ARG A 273 -12.62 -4.19 7.77
N ARG A 274 -12.27 -3.08 7.10
CA ARG A 274 -10.89 -2.67 6.91
C ARG A 274 -10.62 -1.32 7.56
N ARG A 275 -9.40 -1.12 8.03
CA ARG A 275 -8.91 0.16 8.56
C ARG A 275 -8.03 0.81 7.51
N ILE A 276 -8.39 2.02 7.11
CA ILE A 276 -7.62 2.86 6.20
C ILE A 276 -6.71 3.74 7.03
N MET A 277 -5.43 3.62 6.77
CA MET A 277 -4.37 4.33 7.47
C MET A 277 -3.70 5.29 6.51
N MET A 278 -3.18 6.38 7.05
CA MET A 278 -2.28 7.30 6.38
C MET A 278 -0.96 7.33 7.13
N ARG A 279 0.15 7.26 6.41
CA ARG A 279 1.46 7.57 6.97
C ARG A 279 2.10 8.74 6.21
N VAL A 280 2.69 9.65 6.98
CA VAL A 280 3.34 10.86 6.47
C VAL A 280 4.79 10.85 6.89
N LYS A 281 5.70 11.03 5.94
CA LYS A 281 7.13 11.11 6.23
C LYS A 281 7.40 12.31 7.15
N ARG A 282 8.06 12.08 8.29
CA ARG A 282 8.25 13.10 9.33
C ARG A 282 8.94 14.36 8.84
N SER A 283 9.91 14.21 7.97
CA SER A 283 10.59 15.34 7.35
C SER A 283 9.66 16.20 6.49
N MET A 284 8.61 15.61 5.93
CA MET A 284 7.65 16.28 5.08
C MET A 284 6.44 16.85 5.84
N ARG A 285 6.29 16.56 7.14
CA ARG A 285 5.10 16.96 7.92
C ARG A 285 4.86 18.47 7.97
N MET A 286 5.93 19.28 7.88
CA MET A 286 5.84 20.75 7.87
C MET A 286 5.71 21.34 6.47
N HIS A 287 5.82 20.53 5.42
CA HIS A 287 5.67 20.99 4.06
C HIS A 287 4.22 21.45 3.80
N PRO A 288 3.96 22.69 3.31
CA PRO A 288 2.62 23.23 3.19
C PRO A 288 1.68 22.36 2.34
N ALA A 289 2.16 21.82 1.22
CA ALA A 289 1.37 20.94 0.36
C ALA A 289 1.04 19.60 1.05
N VAL A 290 1.93 19.06 1.90
CA VAL A 290 1.66 17.84 2.68
C VAL A 290 0.61 18.11 3.76
N GLN A 291 0.71 19.23 4.48
CA GLN A 291 -0.31 19.64 5.45
C GLN A 291 -1.68 19.78 4.77
N ARG A 292 -1.70 20.42 3.61
CA ARG A 292 -2.94 20.58 2.84
C ARG A 292 -3.49 19.25 2.34
N LEU A 293 -2.62 18.38 1.82
CA LEU A 293 -2.97 17.01 1.38
C LEU A 293 -3.61 16.22 2.53
N THR A 294 -2.96 16.21 3.70
CA THR A 294 -3.47 15.44 4.86
C THR A 294 -4.83 15.98 5.35
N GLU A 295 -5.03 17.29 5.34
CA GLU A 295 -6.30 17.92 5.68
C GLU A 295 -7.41 17.50 4.69
N LEU A 296 -7.13 17.55 3.39
CA LEU A 296 -8.07 17.13 2.35
C LEU A 296 -8.42 15.64 2.45
N LEU A 297 -7.43 14.78 2.74
CA LEU A 297 -7.65 13.36 2.92
C LEU A 297 -8.49 13.05 4.17
N ARG A 298 -8.27 13.74 5.29
CA ARG A 298 -9.13 13.63 6.48
C ARG A 298 -10.58 14.01 6.15
N THR A 299 -10.76 15.11 5.43
CA THR A 299 -12.10 15.56 5.01
C THR A 299 -12.77 14.53 4.10
N ALA A 300 -12.04 14.00 3.11
CA ALA A 300 -12.55 12.97 2.21
C ALA A 300 -12.89 11.65 2.94
N ALA A 301 -12.13 11.31 3.98
CA ALA A 301 -12.38 10.12 4.77
C ALA A 301 -13.64 10.22 5.66
N LEU A 302 -14.12 11.41 5.97
CA LEU A 302 -15.34 11.64 6.76
C LEU A 302 -16.62 11.60 5.88
N ALA A 303 -16.50 11.82 4.59
CA ALA A 303 -17.60 11.75 3.63
C ALA A 303 -17.93 10.29 3.26
#